data_46b8eaf46f6a344be19f93573f4e75a4
#
_entry.id   46b8eaf46f6a344be19f93573f4e75a4
#
_cell.length_a   1.000
_cell.length_b   1.000
_cell.length_c   1.000
_cell.angle_alpha   90.00
_cell.angle_beta   90.00
_cell.angle_gamma   90.00
#
_symmetry.space_group_name_H-M   'P 1'
#
loop_
_entity.id
_entity.type
_entity.pdbx_description
1 polymer ?
#
loop_
_entity_poly.entity_id
_entity_poly.type
_entity_poly.pdbx_seq_one_letter_code
_entity_poly.pdbx_strand_id
1 'polypeptide(L)'
;MASRGPKVLVVDDEASIRQSLRGVLTDENYDCVMVESGEACLSELARNAYEAVLLDIWMPGLDGLATLERIQEMPPDIRPAVVIISGHGNIETAVRATKLGAFDFVEKPLTIDKVSLVLKNALQQRRMELELRRLREDTAEPDIIGNSVAMKALRQQLKLMAGTNGRVLIYGESGTGKELVARAIHKMSPRSDGPFVEVNCAALPEDLIESELFGHRLKNADGTPDYKTGKLQKAHGGSFFLDEVGDMSLKTQAKVLRALDEHRFEPVGASQFIQVDARVIAATNKNLEKEIERGNFREDLFYRLNVIPFTVPPLREHAEDIPVLATHFLRKFTLDYGRKPKELTQEAIAVLMEYHWPGNVRELRNLMERLVILYPQARIEARHLPLDSMRKGQARNWNGFGSLHDVKEAAEREYILRKLEETGGNVSRASELLGLERSNLYRKMKSLGIAPKE
;
A
#
# COMPACT_ATOMS: atom_id res chain seq x y z
N MET A 1 -1.31 -15.66 -22.21
CA MET A 1 -1.73 -16.68 -21.25
C MET A 1 -3.24 -16.59 -21.15
N ALA A 2 -3.98 -17.66 -21.49
CA ALA A 2 -5.43 -17.68 -21.40
C ALA A 2 -5.81 -17.46 -19.94
N SER A 3 -6.74 -16.54 -19.65
CA SER A 3 -7.27 -16.32 -18.31
C SER A 3 -7.97 -17.61 -17.86
N ARG A 4 -7.44 -18.28 -16.86
CA ARG A 4 -8.17 -19.37 -16.19
C ARG A 4 -9.46 -18.78 -15.61
N GLY A 5 -10.58 -19.47 -15.82
CA GLY A 5 -11.87 -19.07 -15.27
C GLY A 5 -11.89 -19.01 -13.73
N PRO A 6 -13.00 -18.57 -13.14
CA PRO A 6 -13.15 -18.52 -11.67
C PRO A 6 -12.88 -19.86 -11.00
N LYS A 7 -12.20 -19.84 -9.85
CA LYS A 7 -11.88 -21.05 -9.09
C LYS A 7 -13.07 -21.46 -8.21
N VAL A 8 -13.52 -22.69 -8.41
CA VAL A 8 -14.65 -23.29 -7.67
C VAL A 8 -14.20 -24.55 -6.95
N LEU A 9 -14.52 -24.67 -5.67
CA LEU A 9 -14.31 -25.89 -4.89
C LEU A 9 -15.63 -26.64 -4.79
N VAL A 10 -15.62 -27.92 -5.14
CA VAL A 10 -16.78 -28.81 -5.03
C VAL A 10 -16.53 -29.82 -3.92
N VAL A 11 -17.48 -29.91 -2.99
CA VAL A 11 -17.41 -30.74 -1.79
C VAL A 11 -18.63 -31.65 -1.75
N ASP A 12 -18.45 -32.94 -1.97
CA ASP A 12 -19.51 -33.94 -1.99
C ASP A 12 -18.83 -35.32 -1.72
N ASP A 13 -19.41 -36.18 -0.91
CA ASP A 13 -18.82 -37.48 -0.61
C ASP A 13 -19.01 -38.49 -1.74
N GLU A 14 -20.02 -38.27 -2.61
CA GLU A 14 -20.31 -39.14 -3.76
C GLU A 14 -19.38 -38.85 -4.96
N ALA A 15 -18.52 -39.81 -5.32
CA ALA A 15 -17.59 -39.63 -6.46
C ALA A 15 -18.29 -39.41 -7.81
N SER A 16 -19.47 -40.03 -8.00
CA SER A 16 -20.30 -39.83 -9.20
C SER A 16 -20.78 -38.42 -9.40
N ILE A 17 -21.20 -37.73 -8.32
CA ILE A 17 -21.66 -36.34 -8.33
C ILE A 17 -20.47 -35.44 -8.58
N ARG A 18 -19.35 -35.65 -7.89
CA ARG A 18 -18.11 -34.87 -8.12
C ARG A 18 -17.66 -34.91 -9.58
N GLN A 19 -17.73 -36.14 -10.21
CA GLN A 19 -17.34 -36.33 -11.60
C GLN A 19 -18.29 -35.61 -12.58
N SER A 20 -19.59 -35.70 -12.34
CA SER A 20 -20.62 -35.02 -13.14
C SER A 20 -20.46 -33.50 -13.06
N LEU A 21 -20.32 -32.94 -11.87
CA LEU A 21 -20.10 -31.50 -11.66
C LEU A 21 -18.80 -31.01 -12.29
N ARG A 22 -17.72 -31.83 -12.21
CA ARG A 22 -16.45 -31.47 -12.87
C ARG A 22 -16.63 -31.30 -14.38
N GLY A 23 -17.33 -32.20 -15.08
CA GLY A 23 -17.58 -32.08 -16.50
C GLY A 23 -18.29 -30.78 -16.83
N VAL A 24 -19.43 -30.54 -16.19
CA VAL A 24 -20.27 -29.36 -16.39
C VAL A 24 -19.51 -28.06 -16.13
N LEU A 25 -18.81 -27.96 -15.01
CA LEU A 25 -18.12 -26.72 -14.64
C LEU A 25 -16.89 -26.47 -15.51
N THR A 26 -16.22 -27.52 -15.99
CA THR A 26 -15.10 -27.38 -16.93
C THR A 26 -15.58 -26.89 -18.29
N ASP A 27 -16.72 -27.38 -18.77
CA ASP A 27 -17.33 -26.95 -20.04
C ASP A 27 -17.75 -25.47 -19.98
N GLU A 28 -18.17 -24.99 -18.80
CA GLU A 28 -18.48 -23.58 -18.51
C GLU A 28 -17.24 -22.72 -18.18
N ASN A 29 -16.04 -23.27 -18.38
CA ASN A 29 -14.75 -22.57 -18.21
C ASN A 29 -14.42 -22.19 -16.75
N TYR A 30 -14.88 -22.97 -15.77
CA TYR A 30 -14.47 -22.86 -14.36
C TYR A 30 -13.23 -23.70 -14.06
N ASP A 31 -12.35 -23.20 -13.21
CA ASP A 31 -11.20 -23.97 -12.66
C ASP A 31 -11.68 -24.71 -11.39
N CYS A 32 -11.93 -26.02 -11.48
CA CYS A 32 -12.58 -26.78 -10.43
C CYS A 32 -11.65 -27.70 -9.67
N VAL A 33 -11.72 -27.66 -8.33
CA VAL A 33 -11.10 -28.65 -7.44
C VAL A 33 -12.20 -29.42 -6.72
N MET A 34 -11.99 -30.73 -6.57
CA MET A 34 -12.95 -31.65 -5.97
C MET A 34 -12.38 -32.21 -4.67
N VAL A 35 -13.17 -32.19 -3.60
CA VAL A 35 -12.84 -32.77 -2.32
C VAL A 35 -14.03 -33.57 -1.78
N GLU A 36 -13.77 -34.52 -0.89
CA GLU A 36 -14.75 -35.56 -0.47
C GLU A 36 -15.32 -35.33 0.93
N SER A 37 -14.86 -34.34 1.68
CA SER A 37 -15.33 -34.10 3.04
C SER A 37 -15.20 -32.63 3.46
N GLY A 38 -15.89 -32.24 4.54
CA GLY A 38 -15.80 -30.92 5.15
C GLY A 38 -14.39 -30.58 5.65
N GLU A 39 -13.68 -31.55 6.22
CA GLU A 39 -12.29 -31.37 6.68
C GLU A 39 -11.34 -31.14 5.52
N ALA A 40 -11.50 -31.85 4.41
CA ALA A 40 -10.73 -31.64 3.19
C ALA A 40 -11.03 -30.25 2.56
N CYS A 41 -12.30 -29.81 2.61
CA CYS A 41 -12.71 -28.47 2.20
C CYS A 41 -11.96 -27.41 2.98
N LEU A 42 -11.99 -27.43 4.31
CA LEU A 42 -11.33 -26.43 5.16
C LEU A 42 -9.81 -26.46 4.98
N SER A 43 -9.21 -27.65 4.83
CA SER A 43 -7.78 -27.81 4.56
C SER A 43 -7.38 -27.19 3.21
N GLU A 44 -8.24 -27.32 2.21
CA GLU A 44 -8.01 -26.77 0.88
C GLU A 44 -8.18 -25.25 0.87
N LEU A 45 -9.20 -24.72 1.55
CA LEU A 45 -9.42 -23.26 1.71
C LEU A 45 -8.30 -22.59 2.49
N ALA A 46 -7.66 -23.28 3.43
CA ALA A 46 -6.48 -22.76 4.15
C ALA A 46 -5.24 -22.64 3.25
N ARG A 47 -5.18 -23.43 2.16
CA ARG A 47 -4.02 -23.48 1.24
C ARG A 47 -4.20 -22.66 -0.02
N ASN A 48 -5.42 -22.55 -0.50
CA ASN A 48 -5.74 -21.92 -1.79
C ASN A 48 -6.96 -21.01 -1.65
N ALA A 49 -7.01 -19.95 -2.46
CA ALA A 49 -8.18 -19.07 -2.56
C ALA A 49 -9.17 -19.63 -3.59
N TYR A 50 -10.46 -19.59 -3.24
CA TYR A 50 -11.58 -19.97 -4.09
C TYR A 50 -12.61 -18.83 -4.15
N GLU A 51 -13.25 -18.66 -5.30
CA GLU A 51 -14.30 -17.66 -5.47
C GLU A 51 -15.66 -18.20 -5.00
N ALA A 52 -15.92 -19.50 -5.19
CA ALA A 52 -17.13 -20.15 -4.71
C ALA A 52 -16.86 -21.58 -4.21
N VAL A 53 -17.76 -22.08 -3.36
CA VAL A 53 -17.81 -23.46 -2.89
C VAL A 53 -19.21 -24.02 -3.18
N LEU A 54 -19.27 -25.17 -3.84
CA LEU A 54 -20.46 -26.01 -3.92
C LEU A 54 -20.33 -27.07 -2.83
N LEU A 55 -21.22 -27.07 -1.85
CA LEU A 55 -21.06 -27.84 -0.60
C LEU A 55 -22.28 -28.74 -0.37
N ASP A 56 -22.07 -30.04 -0.35
CA ASP A 56 -23.12 -30.98 0.07
C ASP A 56 -23.34 -30.88 1.59
N ILE A 57 -24.58 -31.09 2.00
CA ILE A 57 -24.96 -31.11 3.43
C ILE A 57 -24.60 -32.43 4.09
N TRP A 58 -24.96 -33.51 3.43
CA TRP A 58 -24.88 -34.83 4.04
C TRP A 58 -23.57 -35.54 3.69
N MET A 59 -22.58 -35.34 4.53
CA MET A 59 -21.26 -35.97 4.38
C MET A 59 -20.82 -36.66 5.69
N PRO A 60 -20.05 -37.74 5.62
CA PRO A 60 -19.45 -38.36 6.80
C PRO A 60 -18.46 -37.39 7.48
N GLY A 61 -18.40 -37.43 8.81
CA GLY A 61 -17.50 -36.60 9.60
C GLY A 61 -18.09 -35.18 9.81
N LEU A 62 -17.41 -34.16 9.33
CA LEU A 62 -17.90 -32.78 9.40
C LEU A 62 -18.95 -32.51 8.32
N ASP A 63 -20.21 -32.34 8.74
CA ASP A 63 -21.32 -32.09 7.81
C ASP A 63 -21.19 -30.72 7.11
N GLY A 64 -22.03 -30.53 6.05
CA GLY A 64 -21.98 -29.29 5.26
C GLY A 64 -22.36 -28.04 6.04
N LEU A 65 -23.29 -28.12 7.00
CA LEU A 65 -23.69 -26.94 7.79
C LEU A 65 -22.61 -26.53 8.78
N ALA A 66 -21.96 -27.48 9.46
CA ALA A 66 -20.83 -27.21 10.33
C ALA A 66 -19.61 -26.71 9.54
N THR A 67 -19.42 -27.21 8.31
CA THR A 67 -18.39 -26.70 7.38
C THR A 67 -18.68 -25.25 6.99
N LEU A 68 -19.95 -24.93 6.67
CA LEU A 68 -20.38 -23.57 6.35
C LEU A 68 -20.13 -22.61 7.51
N GLU A 69 -20.46 -22.99 8.75
CA GLU A 69 -20.22 -22.15 9.93
C GLU A 69 -18.73 -21.78 10.03
N ARG A 70 -17.82 -22.73 9.86
CA ARG A 70 -16.37 -22.47 9.88
C ARG A 70 -15.90 -21.61 8.70
N ILE A 71 -16.49 -21.76 7.52
CA ILE A 71 -16.21 -20.88 6.37
C ILE A 71 -16.67 -19.45 6.68
N GLN A 72 -17.78 -19.27 7.41
CA GLN A 72 -18.26 -17.95 7.78
C GLN A 72 -17.39 -17.23 8.82
N GLU A 73 -16.59 -17.97 9.59
CA GLU A 73 -15.58 -17.39 10.48
C GLU A 73 -14.34 -16.85 9.73
N MET A 74 -14.17 -17.21 8.46
CA MET A 74 -13.07 -16.70 7.64
C MET A 74 -13.21 -15.19 7.41
N PRO A 75 -12.06 -14.47 7.27
CA PRO A 75 -12.07 -13.07 6.89
C PRO A 75 -12.89 -12.85 5.61
N PRO A 76 -13.78 -11.83 5.56
CA PRO A 76 -14.69 -11.61 4.44
C PRO A 76 -13.99 -11.48 3.08
N ASP A 77 -12.75 -10.98 3.05
CA ASP A 77 -11.98 -10.77 1.81
C ASP A 77 -11.59 -12.08 1.11
N ILE A 78 -11.34 -13.14 1.89
CA ILE A 78 -10.93 -14.45 1.37
C ILE A 78 -12.05 -15.50 1.42
N ARG A 79 -13.19 -15.15 2.04
CA ARG A 79 -14.33 -16.04 2.20
C ARG A 79 -14.99 -16.32 0.84
N PRO A 80 -15.11 -17.57 0.38
CA PRO A 80 -15.81 -17.89 -0.87
C PRO A 80 -17.33 -17.72 -0.73
N ALA A 81 -18.03 -17.50 -1.83
CA ALA A 81 -19.48 -17.66 -1.86
C ALA A 81 -19.83 -19.14 -1.72
N VAL A 82 -20.71 -19.49 -0.78
CA VAL A 82 -21.09 -20.90 -0.54
C VAL A 82 -22.48 -21.16 -1.10
N VAL A 83 -22.59 -22.13 -1.99
CA VAL A 83 -23.84 -22.67 -2.48
C VAL A 83 -24.01 -24.08 -1.93
N ILE A 84 -25.10 -24.30 -1.22
CA ILE A 84 -25.42 -25.62 -0.61
C ILE A 84 -26.10 -26.51 -1.64
N ILE A 85 -25.71 -27.79 -1.64
CA ILE A 85 -26.34 -28.86 -2.43
C ILE A 85 -26.97 -29.85 -1.45
N SER A 86 -28.18 -30.35 -1.72
CA SER A 86 -28.81 -31.36 -0.86
C SER A 86 -29.71 -32.32 -1.65
N GLY A 87 -29.69 -33.59 -1.29
CA GLY A 87 -30.54 -34.64 -1.84
C GLY A 87 -31.94 -34.75 -1.18
N HIS A 88 -32.15 -34.13 -0.04
CA HIS A 88 -33.41 -34.12 0.67
C HIS A 88 -33.84 -32.68 0.91
N GLY A 89 -34.70 -32.15 0.03
CA GLY A 89 -35.20 -30.78 0.06
C GLY A 89 -36.12 -30.50 1.25
N ASN A 90 -35.57 -30.48 2.45
CA ASN A 90 -36.31 -29.96 3.60
C ASN A 90 -36.15 -28.45 3.65
N ILE A 91 -37.28 -27.73 3.52
CA ILE A 91 -37.33 -26.25 3.59
C ILE A 91 -36.62 -25.73 4.85
N GLU A 92 -36.73 -26.43 5.96
CA GLU A 92 -36.07 -26.06 7.22
C GLU A 92 -34.53 -26.01 7.07
N THR A 93 -33.94 -26.99 6.37
CA THR A 93 -32.49 -27.08 6.13
C THR A 93 -32.03 -25.96 5.19
N ALA A 94 -32.78 -25.66 4.15
CA ALA A 94 -32.49 -24.55 3.24
C ALA A 94 -32.52 -23.20 3.97
N VAL A 95 -33.55 -22.97 4.78
CA VAL A 95 -33.68 -21.75 5.62
C VAL A 95 -32.54 -21.65 6.64
N ARG A 96 -32.13 -22.77 7.24
CA ARG A 96 -31.00 -22.81 8.17
C ARG A 96 -29.68 -22.49 7.47
N ALA A 97 -29.42 -23.06 6.30
CA ALA A 97 -28.22 -22.79 5.50
C ALA A 97 -28.13 -21.30 5.11
N THR A 98 -29.24 -20.70 4.65
CA THR A 98 -29.30 -19.28 4.31
C THR A 98 -29.07 -18.39 5.52
N LYS A 99 -29.64 -18.72 6.70
CA LYS A 99 -29.36 -17.99 7.95
C LYS A 99 -27.91 -18.08 8.41
N LEU A 100 -27.23 -19.19 8.11
CA LEU A 100 -25.82 -19.40 8.38
C LEU A 100 -24.91 -18.71 7.34
N GLY A 101 -25.47 -18.06 6.31
CA GLY A 101 -24.70 -17.27 5.34
C GLY A 101 -24.38 -18.01 4.04
N ALA A 102 -25.07 -19.11 3.72
CA ALA A 102 -25.04 -19.64 2.36
C ALA A 102 -25.67 -18.64 1.39
N PHE A 103 -25.09 -18.54 0.18
CA PHE A 103 -25.63 -17.70 -0.88
C PHE A 103 -26.96 -18.21 -1.39
N ASP A 104 -27.04 -19.51 -1.65
CA ASP A 104 -28.22 -20.18 -2.15
C ASP A 104 -28.19 -21.69 -1.85
N PHE A 105 -29.27 -22.36 -2.19
CA PHE A 105 -29.48 -23.78 -2.01
C PHE A 105 -29.94 -24.45 -3.31
N VAL A 106 -29.34 -25.56 -3.69
CA VAL A 106 -29.68 -26.33 -4.88
C VAL A 106 -30.04 -27.76 -4.49
N GLU A 107 -31.27 -28.17 -4.85
CA GLU A 107 -31.77 -29.53 -4.60
C GLU A 107 -31.31 -30.50 -5.68
N LYS A 108 -30.88 -31.70 -5.26
CA LYS A 108 -30.63 -32.85 -6.15
C LYS A 108 -31.99 -33.43 -6.67
N PRO A 109 -32.14 -33.79 -7.95
CA PRO A 109 -31.11 -33.97 -8.95
C PRO A 109 -30.60 -32.64 -9.52
N LEU A 110 -29.27 -32.52 -9.67
CA LEU A 110 -28.62 -31.34 -10.16
C LEU A 110 -28.82 -31.22 -11.68
N THR A 111 -29.48 -30.15 -12.10
CA THR A 111 -29.54 -29.79 -13.52
C THR A 111 -28.44 -28.79 -13.83
N ILE A 112 -27.83 -28.91 -15.00
CA ILE A 112 -26.71 -28.08 -15.46
C ILE A 112 -27.10 -26.60 -15.39
N ASP A 113 -28.25 -26.25 -15.96
CA ASP A 113 -28.74 -24.88 -16.03
C ASP A 113 -28.90 -24.23 -14.65
N LYS A 114 -29.41 -25.01 -13.66
CA LYS A 114 -29.64 -24.50 -12.31
C LYS A 114 -28.33 -24.25 -11.56
N VAL A 115 -27.39 -25.20 -11.62
CA VAL A 115 -26.07 -25.06 -10.96
C VAL A 115 -25.29 -23.90 -11.57
N SER A 116 -25.25 -23.82 -12.91
CA SER A 116 -24.55 -22.75 -13.62
C SER A 116 -25.15 -21.37 -13.31
N LEU A 117 -26.49 -21.24 -13.31
CA LEU A 117 -27.16 -20.00 -12.97
C LEU A 117 -26.89 -19.55 -11.55
N VAL A 118 -27.06 -20.43 -10.57
CA VAL A 118 -26.85 -20.10 -9.16
C VAL A 118 -25.37 -19.75 -8.89
N LEU A 119 -24.43 -20.50 -9.45
CA LEU A 119 -23.00 -20.25 -9.31
C LEU A 119 -22.60 -18.89 -9.94
N LYS A 120 -23.12 -18.58 -11.11
CA LYS A 120 -22.89 -17.29 -11.79
C LYS A 120 -23.40 -16.12 -10.94
N ASN A 121 -24.58 -16.24 -10.36
CA ASN A 121 -25.15 -15.22 -9.48
C ASN A 121 -24.33 -15.06 -8.20
N ALA A 122 -23.89 -16.19 -7.57
CA ALA A 122 -23.06 -16.20 -6.39
C ALA A 122 -21.72 -15.46 -6.64
N LEU A 123 -21.07 -15.77 -7.75
CA LEU A 123 -19.81 -15.13 -8.16
C LEU A 123 -20.00 -13.64 -8.48
N GLN A 124 -21.10 -13.26 -9.13
CA GLN A 124 -21.41 -11.87 -9.42
C GLN A 124 -21.67 -11.07 -8.16
N GLN A 125 -22.47 -11.57 -7.24
CA GLN A 125 -22.73 -10.91 -5.96
C GLN A 125 -21.43 -10.74 -5.17
N ARG A 126 -20.62 -11.79 -5.05
CA ARG A 126 -19.32 -11.71 -4.39
C ARG A 126 -18.41 -10.64 -4.99
N ARG A 127 -18.33 -10.57 -6.34
CA ARG A 127 -17.56 -9.51 -7.02
C ARG A 127 -18.08 -8.13 -6.68
N MET A 128 -19.40 -7.93 -6.70
CA MET A 128 -20.02 -6.66 -6.31
C MET A 128 -19.75 -6.31 -4.84
N GLU A 129 -19.83 -7.27 -3.93
CA GLU A 129 -19.53 -7.06 -2.51
C GLU A 129 -18.06 -6.65 -2.29
N LEU A 130 -17.12 -7.33 -2.97
CA LEU A 130 -15.70 -6.97 -2.92
C LEU A 130 -15.42 -5.61 -3.54
N GLU A 131 -16.09 -5.26 -4.64
CA GLU A 131 -15.94 -3.97 -5.31
C GLU A 131 -16.55 -2.83 -4.48
N LEU A 132 -17.75 -3.01 -3.93
CA LEU A 132 -18.36 -2.09 -2.97
C LEU A 132 -17.49 -1.89 -1.74
N ARG A 133 -16.85 -2.96 -1.28
CA ARG A 133 -15.93 -2.89 -0.15
C ARG A 133 -14.66 -2.15 -0.51
N ARG A 134 -14.06 -2.40 -1.68
CA ARG A 134 -12.94 -1.61 -2.22
C ARG A 134 -13.29 -0.13 -2.35
N LEU A 135 -14.45 0.18 -2.92
CA LEU A 135 -14.93 1.56 -3.03
C LEU A 135 -15.19 2.19 -1.64
N ARG A 136 -15.68 1.41 -0.69
CA ARG A 136 -15.84 1.85 0.71
C ARG A 136 -14.49 2.00 1.42
N GLU A 137 -13.50 1.17 1.14
CA GLU A 137 -12.14 1.28 1.67
C GLU A 137 -11.40 2.46 1.05
N ASP A 138 -11.64 2.78 -0.22
CA ASP A 138 -11.16 4.01 -0.87
C ASP A 138 -11.88 5.26 -0.33
N THR A 139 -13.12 5.11 0.18
CA THR A 139 -13.90 6.15 0.88
C THR A 139 -13.87 6.00 2.41
N ALA A 140 -13.39 4.86 2.97
CA ALA A 140 -13.25 4.64 4.40
C ALA A 140 -12.26 5.63 5.01
N GLU A 141 -12.38 5.87 6.30
CA GLU A 141 -11.40 6.67 7.05
C GLU A 141 -9.99 6.18 6.67
N PRO A 142 -9.08 7.10 6.31
CA PRO A 142 -7.70 6.72 6.09
C PRO A 142 -7.18 6.10 7.38
N ASP A 143 -7.10 4.76 7.40
CA ASP A 143 -6.66 4.01 8.56
C ASP A 143 -5.20 4.38 8.83
N ILE A 144 -5.02 5.31 9.75
CA ILE A 144 -3.70 5.61 10.32
C ILE A 144 -3.36 4.44 11.24
N ILE A 145 -2.71 3.42 10.67
CA ILE A 145 -2.35 2.18 11.36
C ILE A 145 -1.23 2.45 12.34
N GLY A 146 -1.32 1.84 13.53
CA GLY A 146 -0.31 1.90 14.58
C GLY A 146 -0.94 2.01 15.96
N ASN A 147 -0.34 1.35 16.93
CA ASN A 147 -0.81 1.31 18.33
C ASN A 147 0.20 1.91 19.31
N SER A 148 1.34 2.40 18.81
CA SER A 148 2.37 3.05 19.59
C SER A 148 1.84 4.29 20.31
N VAL A 149 2.57 4.72 21.34
CA VAL A 149 2.27 5.94 22.07
C VAL A 149 2.29 7.15 21.13
N ALA A 150 3.28 7.21 20.21
CA ALA A 150 3.40 8.28 19.22
C ALA A 150 2.17 8.36 18.32
N MET A 151 1.68 7.21 17.79
CA MET A 151 0.52 7.18 16.91
C MET A 151 -0.80 7.42 17.63
N LYS A 152 -0.91 7.07 18.90
CA LYS A 152 -2.06 7.44 19.73
C LYS A 152 -2.11 8.95 19.98
N ALA A 153 -0.97 9.56 20.32
CA ALA A 153 -0.86 11.02 20.49
C ALA A 153 -1.18 11.76 19.18
N LEU A 154 -0.66 11.27 18.05
CA LEU A 154 -0.96 11.81 16.73
C LEU A 154 -2.46 11.81 16.45
N ARG A 155 -3.16 10.69 16.69
CA ARG A 155 -4.63 10.61 16.49
C ARG A 155 -5.40 11.55 17.41
N GLN A 156 -4.96 11.77 18.66
CA GLN A 156 -5.60 12.74 19.56
C GLN A 156 -5.44 14.18 19.04
N GLN A 157 -4.24 14.55 18.60
CA GLN A 157 -4.01 15.86 17.99
C GLN A 157 -4.82 16.07 16.72
N LEU A 158 -4.93 15.03 15.86
CA LEU A 158 -5.78 15.06 14.67
C LEU A 158 -7.24 15.40 15.00
N LYS A 159 -7.82 14.73 15.99
CA LYS A 159 -9.22 14.98 16.41
C LYS A 159 -9.44 16.42 16.86
N LEU A 160 -8.50 17.01 17.60
CA LEU A 160 -8.59 18.37 18.07
C LEU A 160 -8.56 19.41 16.94
N MET A 161 -7.60 19.24 15.98
CA MET A 161 -7.44 20.21 14.90
C MET A 161 -8.47 20.03 13.77
N ALA A 162 -8.94 18.81 13.53
CA ALA A 162 -9.88 18.52 12.46
C ALA A 162 -11.19 19.28 12.62
N GLY A 163 -11.71 19.41 13.85
CA GLY A 163 -12.94 20.16 14.16
C GLY A 163 -12.85 21.67 13.89
N THR A 164 -11.68 22.21 13.54
CA THR A 164 -11.50 23.64 13.25
C THR A 164 -11.38 23.90 11.76
N ASN A 165 -11.61 25.13 11.31
CA ASN A 165 -11.31 25.57 9.93
C ASN A 165 -9.89 26.15 9.79
N GLY A 166 -9.05 26.05 10.83
CA GLY A 166 -7.68 26.53 10.81
C GLY A 166 -6.84 25.84 9.71
N ARG A 167 -5.90 26.59 9.14
CA ARG A 167 -4.90 26.03 8.22
C ARG A 167 -3.96 25.13 8.99
N VAL A 168 -3.57 24.01 8.38
CA VAL A 168 -2.66 23.04 8.99
C VAL A 168 -1.43 22.90 8.10
N LEU A 169 -0.26 22.98 8.72
CA LEU A 169 1.01 22.72 8.04
C LEU A 169 1.62 21.43 8.62
N ILE A 170 1.67 20.39 7.79
CA ILE A 170 2.12 19.05 8.16
C ILE A 170 3.61 18.91 7.83
N TYR A 171 4.43 18.69 8.84
CA TYR A 171 5.84 18.36 8.71
C TYR A 171 6.04 16.86 8.82
N GLY A 172 6.99 16.33 8.07
CA GLY A 172 7.41 14.93 8.18
C GLY A 172 8.26 14.49 7.00
N GLU A 173 9.09 13.50 7.23
CA GLU A 173 9.94 12.93 6.18
C GLU A 173 9.11 12.35 5.02
N SER A 174 9.77 12.16 3.88
CA SER A 174 9.13 11.50 2.74
C SER A 174 8.68 10.09 3.13
N GLY A 175 7.44 9.72 2.75
CA GLY A 175 6.90 8.38 3.01
C GLY A 175 6.33 8.13 4.40
N THR A 176 6.22 9.14 5.28
CA THR A 176 5.62 9.01 6.61
C THR A 176 4.09 8.95 6.62
N GLY A 177 3.44 9.26 5.49
CA GLY A 177 1.97 9.25 5.39
C GLY A 177 1.31 10.61 5.57
N LYS A 178 2.00 11.73 5.28
CA LYS A 178 1.45 13.09 5.35
C LYS A 178 0.11 13.25 4.61
N GLU A 179 -0.02 12.62 3.43
CA GLU A 179 -1.26 12.61 2.66
C GLU A 179 -2.42 11.94 3.42
N LEU A 180 -2.16 10.78 4.04
CA LEU A 180 -3.18 10.08 4.85
C LEU A 180 -3.64 10.95 6.03
N VAL A 181 -2.72 11.66 6.65
CA VAL A 181 -3.02 12.62 7.72
C VAL A 181 -3.88 13.76 7.19
N ALA A 182 -3.56 14.34 6.03
CA ALA A 182 -4.37 15.41 5.41
C ALA A 182 -5.79 14.93 5.06
N ARG A 183 -5.94 13.73 4.53
CA ARG A 183 -7.23 13.09 4.26
C ARG A 183 -8.03 12.84 5.54
N ALA A 184 -7.36 12.41 6.62
CA ALA A 184 -8.00 12.22 7.93
C ALA A 184 -8.49 13.57 8.52
N ILE A 185 -7.70 14.65 8.40
CA ILE A 185 -8.11 15.99 8.82
C ILE A 185 -9.36 16.44 8.06
N HIS A 186 -9.41 16.23 6.74
CA HIS A 186 -10.57 16.57 5.93
C HIS A 186 -11.81 15.79 6.35
N LYS A 187 -11.71 14.46 6.45
CA LYS A 187 -12.84 13.58 6.82
C LYS A 187 -13.43 13.86 8.20
N MET A 188 -12.59 14.24 9.16
CA MET A 188 -13.05 14.62 10.50
C MET A 188 -13.43 16.10 10.62
N SER A 189 -13.42 16.87 9.54
CA SER A 189 -13.70 18.30 9.54
C SER A 189 -15.18 18.60 9.27
N PRO A 190 -15.66 19.82 9.57
CA PRO A 190 -16.98 20.28 9.16
C PRO A 190 -17.21 20.34 7.64
N ARG A 191 -16.13 20.16 6.85
CA ARG A 191 -16.16 20.16 5.37
C ARG A 191 -16.00 18.75 4.78
N SER A 192 -16.23 17.70 5.56
CA SER A 192 -16.10 16.28 5.15
C SER A 192 -16.96 15.90 3.94
N ASP A 193 -18.12 16.56 3.78
CA ASP A 193 -19.02 16.33 2.65
C ASP A 193 -18.57 17.06 1.37
N GLY A 194 -17.62 18.00 1.49
CA GLY A 194 -17.05 18.75 0.37
C GLY A 194 -15.91 17.99 -0.33
N PRO A 195 -15.42 18.51 -1.45
CA PRO A 195 -14.33 17.89 -2.18
C PRO A 195 -13.00 17.98 -1.42
N PHE A 196 -12.21 16.90 -1.44
CA PHE A 196 -10.80 16.90 -1.08
C PHE A 196 -9.96 16.94 -2.36
N VAL A 197 -9.32 18.08 -2.62
CA VAL A 197 -8.53 18.26 -3.84
C VAL A 197 -7.05 18.43 -3.49
N GLU A 198 -6.21 17.57 -4.07
CA GLU A 198 -4.78 17.54 -3.81
C GLU A 198 -3.94 18.02 -5.00
N VAL A 199 -2.83 18.65 -4.69
CA VAL A 199 -1.78 19.04 -5.64
C VAL A 199 -0.43 18.70 -5.02
N ASN A 200 0.35 17.88 -5.74
CA ASN A 200 1.74 17.64 -5.40
C ASN A 200 2.62 18.63 -6.14
N CYS A 201 3.26 19.54 -5.38
CA CYS A 201 4.05 20.63 -5.92
C CYS A 201 5.42 20.18 -6.45
N ALA A 202 5.91 19.01 -6.04
CA ALA A 202 7.16 18.44 -6.53
C ALA A 202 7.00 17.62 -7.83
N ALA A 203 5.79 17.15 -8.12
CA ALA A 203 5.54 16.22 -9.23
C ALA A 203 5.37 16.89 -10.59
N LEU A 204 5.17 18.22 -10.63
CA LEU A 204 4.86 18.96 -11.83
C LEU A 204 5.99 19.93 -12.20
N PRO A 205 6.31 20.09 -13.49
CA PRO A 205 7.15 21.18 -13.97
C PRO A 205 6.59 22.54 -13.57
N GLU A 206 7.46 23.52 -13.32
CA GLU A 206 7.08 24.86 -12.84
C GLU A 206 6.02 25.55 -13.72
N ASP A 207 6.15 25.43 -15.04
CA ASP A 207 5.21 26.04 -16.00
C ASP A 207 3.81 25.42 -15.94
N LEU A 208 3.70 24.16 -15.54
CA LEU A 208 2.43 23.43 -15.46
C LEU A 208 1.74 23.59 -14.11
N ILE A 209 2.50 23.82 -13.03
CA ILE A 209 1.92 23.88 -11.68
C ILE A 209 0.95 25.06 -11.53
N GLU A 210 1.25 26.24 -12.13
CA GLU A 210 0.34 27.39 -12.11
C GLU A 210 -0.97 27.08 -12.83
N SER A 211 -0.89 26.43 -13.99
CA SER A 211 -2.07 26.01 -14.76
C SER A 211 -2.90 24.93 -14.05
N GLU A 212 -2.26 24.01 -13.35
CA GLU A 212 -2.96 23.02 -12.52
C GLU A 212 -3.65 23.65 -11.30
N LEU A 213 -2.95 24.57 -10.61
CA LEU A 213 -3.48 25.23 -9.41
C LEU A 213 -4.67 26.15 -9.74
N PHE A 214 -4.44 27.07 -10.66
CA PHE A 214 -5.36 28.19 -10.94
C PHE A 214 -6.22 27.99 -12.19
N GLY A 215 -5.89 26.99 -13.02
CA GLY A 215 -6.51 26.84 -14.33
C GLY A 215 -5.97 27.82 -15.36
N HIS A 216 -6.44 27.70 -16.60
CA HIS A 216 -6.08 28.61 -17.65
C HIS A 216 -7.25 28.91 -18.59
N ARG A 217 -7.19 30.06 -19.25
CA ARG A 217 -8.07 30.48 -20.33
C ARG A 217 -7.20 31.01 -21.46
N LEU A 218 -6.70 30.09 -22.27
CA LEU A 218 -5.82 30.40 -23.39
C LEU A 218 -6.58 30.21 -24.71
N LYS A 219 -5.99 30.63 -25.81
CA LYS A 219 -6.41 30.30 -27.17
C LYS A 219 -5.37 29.39 -27.78
N ASN A 220 -5.82 28.30 -28.40
CA ASN A 220 -4.96 27.44 -29.21
C ASN A 220 -4.44 28.21 -30.45
N ALA A 221 -3.47 27.62 -31.14
CA ALA A 221 -2.90 28.20 -32.35
C ALA A 221 -3.93 28.39 -33.49
N ASP A 222 -5.00 27.62 -33.49
CA ASP A 222 -6.14 27.67 -34.42
C ASP A 222 -7.23 28.67 -33.99
N GLY A 223 -7.03 29.38 -32.87
CA GLY A 223 -7.98 30.36 -32.33
C GLY A 223 -9.09 29.78 -31.47
N THR A 224 -9.18 28.43 -31.32
CA THR A 224 -10.15 27.80 -30.44
C THR A 224 -9.81 28.06 -28.97
N PRO A 225 -10.83 28.29 -28.10
CA PRO A 225 -10.57 28.49 -26.68
C PRO A 225 -10.12 27.19 -25.98
N ASP A 226 -9.04 27.28 -25.25
CA ASP A 226 -8.57 26.22 -24.33
C ASP A 226 -8.84 26.66 -22.89
N TYR A 227 -9.81 26.00 -22.24
CA TYR A 227 -10.23 26.31 -20.88
C TYR A 227 -10.00 25.11 -19.96
N LYS A 228 -9.18 25.32 -18.93
CA LYS A 228 -8.96 24.33 -17.87
C LYS A 228 -9.34 24.90 -16.51
N THR A 229 -10.27 24.23 -15.84
CA THR A 229 -10.63 24.57 -14.45
C THR A 229 -9.50 24.18 -13.50
N GLY A 230 -9.00 25.15 -12.71
CA GLY A 230 -7.95 24.91 -11.74
C GLY A 230 -8.40 24.06 -10.56
N LYS A 231 -7.44 23.38 -9.94
CA LYS A 231 -7.70 22.53 -8.76
C LYS A 231 -8.18 23.34 -7.56
N LEU A 232 -7.69 24.57 -7.38
CA LEU A 232 -8.16 25.47 -6.31
C LEU A 232 -9.67 25.76 -6.42
N GLN A 233 -10.16 25.98 -7.65
CA GLN A 233 -11.60 26.15 -7.88
C GLN A 233 -12.41 24.91 -7.59
N LYS A 234 -11.87 23.73 -7.93
CA LYS A 234 -12.51 22.43 -7.64
C LYS A 234 -12.62 22.14 -6.15
N ALA A 235 -11.75 22.75 -5.32
CA ALA A 235 -11.75 22.61 -3.87
C ALA A 235 -12.79 23.49 -3.16
N HIS A 236 -13.56 24.29 -3.90
CA HIS A 236 -14.57 25.16 -3.32
C HIS A 236 -15.58 24.38 -2.45
N GLY A 237 -15.85 24.88 -1.25
CA GLY A 237 -16.70 24.23 -0.25
C GLY A 237 -16.05 23.07 0.51
N GLY A 238 -14.83 22.66 0.14
CA GLY A 238 -14.13 21.52 0.71
C GLY A 238 -12.76 21.86 1.29
N SER A 239 -11.79 20.97 1.05
CA SER A 239 -10.40 21.13 1.48
C SER A 239 -9.43 21.08 0.29
N PHE A 240 -8.45 21.94 0.34
CA PHE A 240 -7.36 22.03 -0.64
C PHE A 240 -6.05 21.60 0.01
N PHE A 241 -5.47 20.50 -0.49
CA PHE A 241 -4.23 19.94 0.02
C PHE A 241 -3.06 20.25 -0.91
N LEU A 242 -2.06 20.93 -0.38
CA LEU A 242 -0.81 21.25 -1.04
C LEU A 242 0.29 20.35 -0.49
N ASP A 243 0.69 19.33 -1.24
CA ASP A 243 1.80 18.44 -0.85
C ASP A 243 3.13 18.99 -1.35
N GLU A 244 4.16 18.90 -0.51
CA GLU A 244 5.53 19.36 -0.74
C GLU A 244 5.59 20.84 -1.15
N VAL A 245 4.95 21.72 -0.34
CA VAL A 245 4.90 23.18 -0.61
C VAL A 245 6.29 23.82 -0.67
N GLY A 246 7.29 23.24 -0.01
CA GLY A 246 8.68 23.72 -0.07
C GLY A 246 9.37 23.55 -1.42
N ASP A 247 8.71 22.89 -2.39
CA ASP A 247 9.23 22.73 -3.76
C ASP A 247 8.63 23.71 -4.76
N MET A 248 7.69 24.57 -4.34
CA MET A 248 7.14 25.61 -5.19
C MET A 248 8.16 26.70 -5.50
N SER A 249 8.14 27.22 -6.73
CA SER A 249 8.91 28.43 -7.08
C SER A 249 8.38 29.68 -6.35
N LEU A 250 9.23 30.66 -6.13
CA LEU A 250 8.85 31.92 -5.48
C LEU A 250 7.69 32.64 -6.18
N LYS A 251 7.59 32.48 -7.49
CA LYS A 251 6.49 33.04 -8.30
C LYS A 251 5.17 32.36 -7.98
N THR A 252 5.15 31.02 -7.90
CA THR A 252 3.98 30.24 -7.52
C THR A 252 3.57 30.52 -6.07
N GLN A 253 4.56 30.61 -5.17
CA GLN A 253 4.34 30.98 -3.76
C GLN A 253 3.61 32.32 -3.62
N ALA A 254 4.02 33.36 -4.38
CA ALA A 254 3.37 34.67 -4.37
C ALA A 254 1.90 34.60 -4.82
N LYS A 255 1.59 33.79 -5.85
CA LYS A 255 0.22 33.64 -6.33
C LYS A 255 -0.64 32.85 -5.34
N VAL A 256 -0.09 31.79 -4.74
CA VAL A 256 -0.77 31.03 -3.69
C VAL A 256 -1.07 31.92 -2.49
N LEU A 257 -0.11 32.71 -2.02
CA LEU A 257 -0.30 33.67 -0.93
C LEU A 257 -1.48 34.60 -1.23
N ARG A 258 -1.48 35.24 -2.41
CA ARG A 258 -2.56 36.15 -2.81
C ARG A 258 -3.93 35.47 -2.81
N ALA A 259 -4.00 34.23 -3.34
CA ALA A 259 -5.23 33.46 -3.35
C ALA A 259 -5.74 33.11 -1.94
N LEU A 260 -4.82 32.84 -0.99
CA LEU A 260 -5.14 32.55 0.41
C LEU A 260 -5.57 33.80 1.21
N ASP A 261 -5.09 35.00 0.82
CA ASP A 261 -5.41 36.26 1.50
C ASP A 261 -6.72 36.84 1.01
N GLU A 262 -6.88 36.92 -0.31
CA GLU A 262 -8.03 37.53 -0.94
C GLU A 262 -9.24 36.60 -1.10
N HIS A 263 -9.09 35.30 -0.84
CA HIS A 263 -10.09 34.25 -1.13
C HIS A 263 -10.59 34.25 -2.58
N ARG A 264 -9.74 34.74 -3.50
CA ARG A 264 -9.99 34.82 -4.94
C ARG A 264 -8.67 34.73 -5.71
N PHE A 265 -8.76 34.27 -6.94
CA PHE A 265 -7.60 34.20 -7.82
C PHE A 265 -7.99 34.43 -9.27
N GLU A 266 -7.01 34.69 -10.14
CA GLU A 266 -7.15 34.81 -11.58
C GLU A 266 -6.58 33.55 -12.26
N PRO A 267 -7.35 32.84 -13.13
CA PRO A 267 -6.78 31.82 -14.01
C PRO A 267 -5.70 32.40 -14.93
N VAL A 268 -4.75 31.58 -15.32
CA VAL A 268 -3.69 31.99 -16.25
C VAL A 268 -4.30 32.43 -17.57
N GLY A 269 -3.97 33.68 -18.02
CA GLY A 269 -4.52 34.26 -19.25
C GLY A 269 -5.95 34.80 -19.13
N ALA A 270 -6.52 34.92 -17.95
CA ALA A 270 -7.81 35.54 -17.70
C ALA A 270 -7.66 36.83 -16.87
N SER A 271 -8.63 37.75 -17.00
CA SER A 271 -8.71 38.97 -16.18
C SER A 271 -9.87 38.94 -15.18
N GLN A 272 -10.56 37.81 -15.04
CA GLN A 272 -11.68 37.66 -14.12
C GLN A 272 -11.25 36.94 -12.86
N PHE A 273 -11.61 37.52 -11.70
CA PHE A 273 -11.41 36.88 -10.41
C PHE A 273 -12.44 35.78 -10.17
N ILE A 274 -11.98 34.67 -9.64
CA ILE A 274 -12.82 33.53 -9.18
C ILE A 274 -12.72 33.50 -7.66
N GLN A 275 -13.85 33.59 -6.97
CA GLN A 275 -13.90 33.43 -5.52
C GLN A 275 -13.86 31.94 -5.15
N VAL A 276 -13.08 31.63 -4.10
CA VAL A 276 -12.97 30.28 -3.58
C VAL A 276 -12.95 30.30 -2.05
N ASP A 277 -13.77 29.44 -1.46
CA ASP A 277 -13.73 29.13 -0.04
C ASP A 277 -13.32 27.68 0.14
N ALA A 278 -12.08 27.44 0.51
CA ALA A 278 -11.53 26.12 0.77
C ALA A 278 -10.66 26.14 2.03
N ARG A 279 -10.75 25.08 2.85
CA ARG A 279 -9.80 24.89 3.94
C ARG A 279 -8.46 24.43 3.36
N VAL A 280 -7.37 25.12 3.72
CA VAL A 280 -6.04 24.77 3.22
C VAL A 280 -5.31 23.89 4.22
N ILE A 281 -4.78 22.79 3.71
CA ILE A 281 -3.87 21.86 4.40
C ILE A 281 -2.60 21.82 3.55
N ALA A 282 -1.45 22.06 4.14
CA ALA A 282 -0.17 22.01 3.44
C ALA A 282 0.75 20.98 4.07
N ALA A 283 1.63 20.37 3.28
CA ALA A 283 2.62 19.42 3.78
C ALA A 283 4.01 19.69 3.16
N THR A 284 5.04 19.36 3.91
CA THR A 284 6.42 19.44 3.46
C THR A 284 7.35 18.49 4.21
N ASN A 285 8.40 18.05 3.54
CA ASN A 285 9.52 17.32 4.13
C ASN A 285 10.72 18.25 4.43
N LYS A 286 10.66 19.52 3.97
CA LYS A 286 11.73 20.52 4.16
C LYS A 286 11.55 21.29 5.45
N ASN A 287 12.67 21.77 6.01
CA ASN A 287 12.67 22.79 7.05
C ASN A 287 12.46 24.15 6.38
N LEU A 288 11.22 24.67 6.42
CA LEU A 288 10.87 25.92 5.74
C LEU A 288 11.60 27.13 6.31
N GLU A 289 11.95 27.14 7.59
CA GLU A 289 12.72 28.24 8.19
C GLU A 289 14.11 28.34 7.54
N LYS A 290 14.79 27.21 7.33
CA LYS A 290 16.06 27.17 6.60
C LYS A 290 15.89 27.54 5.12
N GLU A 291 14.77 27.18 4.50
CA GLU A 291 14.50 27.56 3.11
C GLU A 291 14.21 29.08 3.00
N ILE A 292 13.63 29.71 4.02
CA ILE A 292 13.47 31.19 4.11
C ILE A 292 14.85 31.84 4.20
N GLU A 293 15.75 31.37 5.10
CA GLU A 293 17.12 31.87 5.21
C GLU A 293 17.90 31.77 3.89
N ARG A 294 17.64 30.76 3.09
CA ARG A 294 18.26 30.55 1.76
C ARG A 294 17.60 31.36 0.65
N GLY A 295 16.49 32.01 0.91
CA GLY A 295 15.73 32.76 -0.08
C GLY A 295 14.90 31.88 -1.04
N ASN A 296 14.68 30.59 -0.72
CA ASN A 296 13.91 29.64 -1.52
C ASN A 296 12.42 29.61 -1.12
N PHE A 297 12.07 30.14 0.04
CA PHE A 297 10.69 30.17 0.52
C PHE A 297 10.36 31.56 1.08
N ARG A 298 9.15 32.05 0.83
CA ARG A 298 8.70 33.37 1.28
C ARG A 298 8.23 33.29 2.74
N GLU A 299 8.70 34.21 3.54
CA GLU A 299 8.35 34.36 4.95
C GLU A 299 6.85 34.68 5.16
N ASP A 300 6.27 35.50 4.33
CA ASP A 300 4.85 35.86 4.40
C ASP A 300 3.93 34.63 4.14
N LEU A 301 4.26 33.81 3.16
CA LEU A 301 3.54 32.57 2.91
C LEU A 301 3.69 31.58 4.07
N PHE A 302 4.89 31.47 4.66
CA PHE A 302 5.14 30.61 5.81
C PHE A 302 4.20 30.94 6.96
N TYR A 303 4.15 32.19 7.41
CA TYR A 303 3.23 32.59 8.49
C TYR A 303 1.76 32.41 8.12
N ARG A 304 1.42 32.51 6.86
CA ARG A 304 0.04 32.28 6.40
C ARG A 304 -0.36 30.80 6.44
N LEU A 305 0.55 29.87 6.15
CA LEU A 305 0.31 28.43 6.17
C LEU A 305 0.47 27.84 7.59
N ASN A 306 1.43 28.30 8.36
CA ASN A 306 1.83 27.74 9.66
C ASN A 306 0.97 28.23 10.83
N VAL A 307 -0.36 28.06 10.70
CA VAL A 307 -1.31 28.41 11.79
C VAL A 307 -1.38 27.28 12.82
N ILE A 308 -1.47 26.04 12.36
CA ILE A 308 -1.46 24.85 13.19
C ILE A 308 -0.35 23.93 12.68
N PRO A 309 0.87 23.98 13.27
CA PRO A 309 1.94 23.06 12.92
C PRO A 309 1.63 21.64 13.42
N PHE A 310 1.87 20.63 12.57
CA PHE A 310 1.64 19.25 12.88
C PHE A 310 2.78 18.38 12.35
N THR A 311 3.39 17.56 13.21
CA THR A 311 4.52 16.74 12.83
C THR A 311 4.13 15.26 12.79
N VAL A 312 4.42 14.60 11.67
CA VAL A 312 4.26 13.14 11.52
C VAL A 312 5.61 12.50 11.84
N PRO A 313 5.68 11.65 12.88
CA PRO A 313 6.93 11.02 13.27
C PRO A 313 7.44 10.06 12.18
N PRO A 314 8.75 9.94 11.99
CA PRO A 314 9.34 8.93 11.11
C PRO A 314 9.18 7.53 11.70
N LEU A 315 9.14 6.49 10.84
CA LEU A 315 8.85 5.12 11.24
C LEU A 315 9.80 4.58 12.33
N ARG A 316 11.05 5.01 12.35
CA ARG A 316 12.04 4.64 13.38
C ARG A 316 11.68 5.14 14.79
N GLU A 317 10.86 6.17 14.94
CA GLU A 317 10.39 6.68 16.23
C GLU A 317 9.18 5.92 16.78
N HIS A 318 8.58 5.06 15.96
CA HIS A 318 7.50 4.16 16.36
C HIS A 318 7.69 2.76 15.77
N ALA A 319 8.91 2.22 15.86
CA ALA A 319 9.29 0.91 15.31
C ALA A 319 8.43 -0.25 15.84
N GLU A 320 7.80 -0.10 17.01
CA GLU A 320 6.84 -1.06 17.57
C GLU A 320 5.58 -1.26 16.70
N ASP A 321 5.28 -0.34 15.77
CA ASP A 321 4.17 -0.47 14.82
C ASP A 321 4.56 -1.22 13.54
N ILE A 322 5.85 -1.46 13.29
CA ILE A 322 6.34 -2.14 12.08
C ILE A 322 5.70 -3.52 11.88
N PRO A 323 5.57 -4.39 12.90
CA PRO A 323 4.94 -5.70 12.73
C PRO A 323 3.50 -5.61 12.25
N VAL A 324 2.72 -4.68 12.80
CA VAL A 324 1.31 -4.46 12.44
C VAL A 324 1.21 -3.91 11.02
N LEU A 325 2.02 -2.92 10.67
CA LEU A 325 2.09 -2.34 9.32
C LEU A 325 2.51 -3.37 8.28
N ALA A 326 3.57 -4.15 8.54
CA ALA A 326 4.06 -5.18 7.64
C ALA A 326 3.00 -6.27 7.40
N THR A 327 2.33 -6.74 8.45
CA THR A 327 1.24 -7.71 8.35
C THR A 327 0.07 -7.17 7.54
N HIS A 328 -0.32 -5.91 7.77
CA HIS A 328 -1.37 -5.24 7.01
C HIS A 328 -1.03 -5.20 5.51
N PHE A 329 0.17 -4.74 5.14
CA PHE A 329 0.58 -4.66 3.74
C PHE A 329 0.73 -6.03 3.09
N LEU A 330 1.29 -7.03 3.78
CA LEU A 330 1.36 -8.39 3.27
C LEU A 330 -0.02 -8.95 2.96
N ARG A 331 -0.97 -8.77 3.88
CA ARG A 331 -2.36 -9.21 3.68
C ARG A 331 -3.00 -8.49 2.49
N LYS A 332 -2.87 -7.16 2.43
CA LYS A 332 -3.41 -6.34 1.33
C LYS A 332 -2.88 -6.82 -0.02
N PHE A 333 -1.56 -6.88 -0.19
CA PHE A 333 -0.97 -7.30 -1.47
C PHE A 333 -1.21 -8.77 -1.81
N THR A 334 -1.31 -9.64 -0.81
CA THR A 334 -1.69 -11.05 -1.03
C THR A 334 -3.08 -11.14 -1.67
N LEU A 335 -4.02 -10.33 -1.21
CA LEU A 335 -5.37 -10.23 -1.78
C LEU A 335 -5.34 -9.60 -3.18
N ASP A 336 -4.67 -8.45 -3.33
CA ASP A 336 -4.60 -7.70 -4.59
C ASP A 336 -4.00 -8.53 -5.73
N TYR A 337 -3.01 -9.38 -5.44
CA TYR A 337 -2.35 -10.24 -6.42
C TYR A 337 -2.90 -11.67 -6.47
N GLY A 338 -3.95 -12.01 -5.71
CA GLY A 338 -4.52 -13.36 -5.65
C GLY A 338 -3.50 -14.43 -5.25
N ARG A 339 -2.57 -14.08 -4.34
CA ARG A 339 -1.50 -14.98 -3.87
C ARG A 339 -1.94 -15.71 -2.61
N LYS A 340 -1.19 -16.77 -2.26
CA LYS A 340 -1.38 -17.49 -0.97
C LYS A 340 -1.05 -16.54 0.19
N PRO A 341 -1.79 -16.63 1.31
CA PRO A 341 -1.48 -15.88 2.53
C PRO A 341 -0.01 -16.05 2.93
N LYS A 342 0.59 -14.98 3.40
CA LYS A 342 1.99 -14.93 3.79
C LYS A 342 2.14 -14.46 5.23
N GLU A 343 3.12 -15.05 5.91
CA GLU A 343 3.45 -14.72 7.29
C GLU A 343 4.95 -14.40 7.42
N LEU A 344 5.28 -13.42 8.26
CA LEU A 344 6.65 -13.12 8.64
C LEU A 344 7.05 -13.99 9.82
N THR A 345 8.26 -14.56 9.79
CA THR A 345 8.82 -15.20 10.99
C THR A 345 9.25 -14.15 12.02
N GLN A 346 9.41 -14.57 13.29
CA GLN A 346 9.84 -13.66 14.36
C GLN A 346 11.21 -13.03 14.07
N GLU A 347 12.13 -13.81 13.48
CA GLU A 347 13.45 -13.34 13.07
C GLU A 347 13.34 -12.28 11.96
N ALA A 348 12.41 -12.46 11.00
CA ALA A 348 12.16 -11.46 9.97
C ALA A 348 11.61 -10.16 10.56
N ILE A 349 10.69 -10.27 11.51
CA ILE A 349 10.13 -9.11 12.23
C ILE A 349 11.23 -8.37 12.99
N ALA A 350 12.11 -9.07 13.71
CA ALA A 350 13.22 -8.45 14.43
C ALA A 350 14.13 -7.64 13.50
N VAL A 351 14.49 -8.21 12.35
CA VAL A 351 15.31 -7.51 11.34
C VAL A 351 14.60 -6.29 10.77
N LEU A 352 13.28 -6.35 10.54
CA LEU A 352 12.49 -5.19 10.10
C LEU A 352 12.47 -4.07 11.14
N MET A 353 12.37 -4.41 12.43
CA MET A 353 12.36 -3.42 13.53
C MET A 353 13.71 -2.73 13.73
N GLU A 354 14.83 -3.38 13.41
CA GLU A 354 16.18 -2.81 13.51
C GLU A 354 16.55 -1.90 12.35
N TYR A 355 15.83 -1.95 11.25
CA TYR A 355 16.15 -1.16 10.07
C TYR A 355 15.68 0.30 10.22
N HIS A 356 16.45 1.25 9.68
CA HIS A 356 16.22 2.70 9.89
C HIS A 356 15.08 3.29 9.06
N TRP A 357 14.64 2.62 8.02
CA TRP A 357 13.55 3.02 7.13
C TRP A 357 13.65 4.47 6.62
N PRO A 358 14.69 4.83 5.83
CA PRO A 358 14.83 6.19 5.29
C PRO A 358 13.66 6.62 4.41
N GLY A 359 12.99 5.67 3.73
CA GLY A 359 11.75 5.89 2.99
C GLY A 359 10.49 5.64 3.80
N ASN A 360 10.61 5.46 5.13
CA ASN A 360 9.52 5.30 6.08
C ASN A 360 8.49 4.22 5.66
N VAL A 361 7.21 4.49 5.86
CA VAL A 361 6.11 3.55 5.54
C VAL A 361 6.03 3.24 4.04
N ARG A 362 6.41 4.18 3.16
CA ARG A 362 6.45 3.94 1.71
C ARG A 362 7.47 2.86 1.35
N GLU A 363 8.64 2.88 1.96
CA GLU A 363 9.67 1.86 1.75
C GLU A 363 9.24 0.50 2.30
N LEU A 364 8.68 0.46 3.51
CA LEU A 364 8.12 -0.76 4.09
C LEU A 364 7.03 -1.37 3.22
N ARG A 365 6.08 -0.57 2.75
CA ARG A 365 5.02 -0.99 1.83
C ARG A 365 5.59 -1.61 0.55
N ASN A 366 6.54 -0.94 -0.09
CA ASN A 366 7.17 -1.42 -1.33
C ASN A 366 7.95 -2.72 -1.11
N LEU A 367 8.58 -2.87 0.07
CA LEU A 367 9.23 -4.12 0.44
C LEU A 367 8.23 -5.25 0.58
N MET A 368 7.11 -5.05 1.30
CA MET A 368 6.07 -6.06 1.47
C MET A 368 5.45 -6.47 0.12
N GLU A 369 5.20 -5.51 -0.76
CA GLU A 369 4.71 -5.78 -2.12
C GLU A 369 5.68 -6.66 -2.92
N ARG A 370 6.97 -6.29 -2.91
CA ARG A 370 8.04 -7.08 -3.55
C ARG A 370 8.11 -8.52 -3.02
N LEU A 371 7.99 -8.70 -1.70
CA LEU A 371 7.99 -10.02 -1.08
C LEU A 371 6.79 -10.88 -1.52
N VAL A 372 5.62 -10.27 -1.68
CA VAL A 372 4.44 -10.99 -2.19
C VAL A 372 4.62 -11.42 -3.65
N ILE A 373 5.23 -10.58 -4.48
CA ILE A 373 5.41 -10.86 -5.91
C ILE A 373 6.51 -11.91 -6.14
N LEU A 374 7.68 -11.76 -5.49
CA LEU A 374 8.88 -12.53 -5.82
C LEU A 374 8.96 -13.89 -5.11
N TYR A 375 8.39 -14.01 -3.91
CA TYR A 375 8.56 -15.23 -3.13
C TYR A 375 7.25 -16.05 -3.13
N PRO A 376 7.25 -17.28 -3.67
CA PRO A 376 6.06 -18.14 -3.69
C PRO A 376 5.72 -18.78 -2.32
N GLN A 377 6.70 -18.82 -1.39
CA GLN A 377 6.53 -19.45 -0.08
C GLN A 377 5.54 -18.68 0.80
N ALA A 378 4.80 -19.43 1.65
CA ALA A 378 3.89 -18.84 2.63
C ALA A 378 4.63 -18.17 3.79
N ARG A 379 5.82 -18.68 4.16
CA ARG A 379 6.66 -18.12 5.24
C ARG A 379 7.80 -17.28 4.69
N ILE A 380 7.89 -16.04 5.18
CA ILE A 380 8.95 -15.09 4.85
C ILE A 380 9.93 -15.04 6.02
N GLU A 381 11.14 -15.50 5.79
CA GLU A 381 12.24 -15.53 6.75
C GLU A 381 13.17 -14.33 6.57
N ALA A 382 14.03 -14.07 7.56
CA ALA A 382 14.99 -12.97 7.54
C ALA A 382 15.89 -12.94 6.29
N ARG A 383 16.31 -14.13 5.80
CA ARG A 383 17.12 -14.25 4.57
C ARG A 383 16.41 -13.77 3.29
N HIS A 384 15.09 -13.69 3.30
CA HIS A 384 14.30 -13.19 2.15
C HIS A 384 14.22 -11.66 2.12
N LEU A 385 14.66 -10.99 3.19
CA LEU A 385 14.64 -9.54 3.30
C LEU A 385 15.90 -8.94 2.64
N PRO A 386 15.81 -8.16 1.56
CA PRO A 386 16.97 -7.59 0.87
C PRO A 386 17.57 -6.36 1.58
N LEU A 387 17.43 -6.26 2.91
CA LEU A 387 17.80 -5.07 3.68
C LEU A 387 19.31 -4.78 3.65
N ASP A 388 20.16 -5.81 3.55
CA ASP A 388 21.60 -5.62 3.40
C ASP A 388 21.98 -4.94 2.07
N SER A 389 21.26 -5.24 0.99
CA SER A 389 21.42 -4.56 -0.29
C SER A 389 20.86 -3.13 -0.26
N MET A 390 19.81 -2.89 0.51
CA MET A 390 19.22 -1.56 0.74
C MET A 390 20.14 -0.68 1.61
N ARG A 391 20.80 -1.25 2.63
CA ARG A 391 21.87 -0.57 3.40
C ARG A 391 23.03 -0.13 2.52
N LYS A 392 23.38 -0.91 1.50
CA LYS A 392 24.48 -0.59 0.55
C LYS A 392 24.14 0.52 -0.46
N GLY A 393 22.84 0.79 -0.69
CA GLY A 393 22.36 1.90 -1.53
C GLY A 393 22.25 3.25 -0.78
N GLN A 394 22.37 3.26 0.53
CA GLN A 394 22.45 4.51 1.28
C GLN A 394 23.82 5.15 1.01
N ALA A 395 23.80 6.38 0.51
CA ALA A 395 25.00 7.20 0.41
C ALA A 395 25.73 7.16 1.77
N ARG A 396 26.93 6.60 1.79
CA ARG A 396 27.74 6.53 3.00
C ARG A 396 27.81 7.92 3.60
N ASN A 397 27.44 8.04 4.87
CA ASN A 397 27.59 9.29 5.59
C ASN A 397 29.09 9.53 5.84
N TRP A 398 29.73 10.21 4.89
CA TRP A 398 31.13 10.57 4.94
C TRP A 398 31.44 11.66 5.97
N ASN A 399 30.40 12.20 6.66
CA ASN A 399 30.54 13.32 7.59
C ASN A 399 31.33 13.00 8.86
N GLY A 400 31.65 11.71 9.11
CA GLY A 400 32.47 11.28 10.25
C GLY A 400 33.97 11.17 9.95
N PHE A 401 34.40 11.38 8.69
CA PHE A 401 35.80 11.27 8.29
C PHE A 401 36.46 12.65 8.26
N GLY A 402 37.65 12.75 8.87
CA GLY A 402 38.35 14.04 9.00
C GLY A 402 39.05 14.48 7.70
N SER A 403 39.33 13.54 6.79
CA SER A 403 40.04 13.84 5.52
C SER A 403 39.59 12.96 4.36
N LEU A 404 39.87 13.42 3.13
CA LEU A 404 39.67 12.63 1.91
C LEU A 404 40.51 11.34 1.93
N HIS A 405 41.64 11.34 2.61
CA HIS A 405 42.50 10.16 2.82
C HIS A 405 41.77 9.08 3.60
N ASP A 406 41.14 9.44 4.72
CA ASP A 406 40.40 8.51 5.59
C ASP A 406 39.20 7.88 4.84
N VAL A 407 38.50 8.68 4.05
CA VAL A 407 37.41 8.20 3.17
C VAL A 407 37.93 7.18 2.16
N LYS A 408 39.05 7.46 1.53
CA LYS A 408 39.68 6.57 0.55
C LYS A 408 40.12 5.26 1.18
N GLU A 409 40.81 5.32 2.33
CA GLU A 409 41.24 4.13 3.05
C GLU A 409 40.06 3.25 3.50
N ALA A 410 39.01 3.85 4.03
CA ALA A 410 37.80 3.14 4.42
C ALA A 410 37.11 2.45 3.24
N ALA A 411 37.03 3.12 2.09
CA ALA A 411 36.45 2.56 0.87
C ALA A 411 37.31 1.42 0.30
N GLU A 412 38.63 1.59 0.24
CA GLU A 412 39.58 0.55 -0.22
C GLU A 412 39.52 -0.67 0.70
N ARG A 413 39.55 -0.46 2.02
CA ARG A 413 39.49 -1.54 3.01
C ARG A 413 38.24 -2.40 2.84
N GLU A 414 37.07 -1.77 2.72
CA GLU A 414 35.80 -2.49 2.58
C GLU A 414 35.73 -3.25 1.24
N TYR A 415 36.18 -2.64 0.14
CA TYR A 415 36.15 -3.28 -1.14
C TYR A 415 37.08 -4.52 -1.21
N ILE A 416 38.24 -4.45 -0.57
CA ILE A 416 39.15 -5.58 -0.43
C ILE A 416 38.54 -6.69 0.44
N LEU A 417 37.96 -6.37 1.61
CA LEU A 417 37.31 -7.34 2.49
C LEU A 417 36.17 -8.07 1.78
N ARG A 418 35.36 -7.35 1.04
CA ARG A 418 34.27 -7.93 0.25
C ARG A 418 34.77 -8.93 -0.80
N LYS A 419 35.85 -8.59 -1.51
CA LYS A 419 36.42 -9.50 -2.52
C LYS A 419 37.11 -10.72 -1.91
N LEU A 420 37.66 -10.57 -0.72
CA LEU A 420 38.17 -11.70 0.06
C LEU A 420 37.02 -12.64 0.53
N GLU A 421 35.89 -12.10 0.98
CA GLU A 421 34.71 -12.91 1.32
C GLU A 421 34.14 -13.64 0.10
N GLU A 422 33.98 -12.96 -1.04
CA GLU A 422 33.52 -13.57 -2.30
C GLU A 422 34.41 -14.71 -2.78
N THR A 423 35.70 -14.69 -2.44
CA THR A 423 36.69 -15.70 -2.82
C THR A 423 37.01 -16.71 -1.71
N GLY A 424 36.26 -16.70 -0.62
CA GLY A 424 36.48 -17.60 0.51
C GLY A 424 37.83 -17.39 1.21
N GLY A 425 38.40 -16.19 1.18
CA GLY A 425 39.70 -15.85 1.74
C GLY A 425 40.90 -16.07 0.80
N ASN A 426 40.66 -16.53 -0.43
CA ASN A 426 41.74 -16.79 -1.40
C ASN A 426 42.31 -15.48 -1.98
N VAL A 427 43.43 -15.03 -1.43
CA VAL A 427 44.08 -13.77 -1.80
C VAL A 427 44.54 -13.73 -3.29
N SER A 428 44.95 -14.86 -3.86
CA SER A 428 45.35 -14.91 -5.28
C SER A 428 44.14 -14.63 -6.18
N ARG A 429 43.00 -15.27 -5.93
CA ARG A 429 41.77 -15.08 -6.70
C ARG A 429 41.15 -13.69 -6.46
N ALA A 430 41.25 -13.17 -5.22
CA ALA A 430 40.84 -11.82 -4.92
C ALA A 430 41.68 -10.77 -5.65
N SER A 431 43.03 -10.99 -5.79
CA SER A 431 43.90 -10.07 -6.51
C SER A 431 43.56 -9.97 -8.00
N GLU A 432 43.20 -11.09 -8.64
CA GLU A 432 42.72 -11.12 -10.04
C GLU A 432 41.44 -10.30 -10.21
N LEU A 433 40.45 -10.51 -9.30
CA LEU A 433 39.16 -9.77 -9.32
C LEU A 433 39.33 -8.27 -9.04
N LEU A 434 40.36 -7.89 -8.30
CA LEU A 434 40.68 -6.49 -7.98
C LEU A 434 41.54 -5.81 -9.01
N GLY A 435 42.04 -6.56 -10.02
CA GLY A 435 43.01 -6.05 -11.02
C GLY A 435 44.33 -5.61 -10.42
N LEU A 436 44.78 -6.26 -9.32
CA LEU A 436 46.01 -5.94 -8.61
C LEU A 436 46.98 -7.14 -8.65
N GLU A 437 48.28 -6.87 -8.68
CA GLU A 437 49.25 -7.91 -8.41
C GLU A 437 49.13 -8.40 -6.94
N ARG A 438 49.30 -9.69 -6.73
CA ARG A 438 49.20 -10.34 -5.41
C ARG A 438 50.10 -9.65 -4.35
N SER A 439 51.30 -9.26 -4.71
CA SER A 439 52.24 -8.53 -3.83
C SER A 439 51.70 -7.14 -3.43
N ASN A 440 51.05 -6.45 -4.36
CA ASN A 440 50.44 -5.16 -4.12
C ASN A 440 49.20 -5.28 -3.22
N LEU A 441 48.40 -6.32 -3.40
CA LEU A 441 47.25 -6.59 -2.54
C LEU A 441 47.68 -6.88 -1.10
N TYR A 442 48.72 -7.72 -0.91
CA TYR A 442 49.25 -7.98 0.46
C TYR A 442 49.74 -6.71 1.14
N ARG A 443 50.47 -5.82 0.40
CA ARG A 443 50.94 -4.55 0.93
C ARG A 443 49.79 -3.63 1.32
N LYS A 444 48.73 -3.54 0.50
CA LYS A 444 47.54 -2.78 0.82
C LYS A 444 46.76 -3.38 1.98
N MET A 445 46.60 -4.69 2.07
CA MET A 445 45.98 -5.35 3.20
C MET A 445 46.69 -5.01 4.51
N LYS A 446 48.04 -5.07 4.50
CA LYS A 446 48.85 -4.72 5.68
C LYS A 446 48.70 -3.26 6.08
N SER A 447 48.71 -2.31 5.12
CA SER A 447 48.49 -0.88 5.41
C SER A 447 47.10 -0.57 5.94
N LEU A 448 46.09 -1.33 5.51
CA LEU A 448 44.67 -1.15 5.91
C LEU A 448 44.28 -2.01 7.14
N GLY A 449 45.24 -2.71 7.76
CA GLY A 449 44.96 -3.53 8.97
C GLY A 449 44.09 -4.76 8.70
N ILE A 450 44.17 -5.34 7.49
CA ILE A 450 43.42 -6.55 7.12
C ILE A 450 44.31 -7.75 7.32
N ALA A 451 44.00 -8.65 8.24
CA ALA A 451 44.71 -9.91 8.42
C ALA A 451 44.23 -10.93 7.37
N PRO A 452 45.14 -11.61 6.65
CA PRO A 452 44.77 -12.76 5.82
C PRO A 452 44.22 -13.86 6.74
N LYS A 453 43.05 -14.41 6.41
CA LYS A 453 42.61 -15.67 7.02
C LYS A 453 43.51 -16.78 6.45
N GLU A 454 44.19 -17.52 7.36
CA GLU A 454 44.91 -18.75 7.04
C GLU A 454 43.97 -19.82 6.48
#